data_9f4f32f1935a35a9db0e0ed7abd4d7a0
#
_entry.id   9f4f32f1935a35a9db0e0ed7abd4d7a0
#
_cell.length_a   1.000
_cell.length_b   1.000
_cell.length_c   1.000
_cell.angle_alpha   90.00
_cell.angle_beta   90.00
_cell.angle_gamma   90.00
#
_symmetry.space_group_name_H-M   'P 1'
#
loop_
_entity.id
_entity.type
_entity.pdbx_description
1 polymer ?
#
loop_
_entity_poly.entity_id
_entity_poly.type
_entity_poly.pdbx_seq_one_letter_code
_entity_poly.pdbx_strand_id
1 'polypeptide(L)'
;MKKNLLFLAFALISLTVSAQHTTPAAKVQQQQIAVSAPLHFGYFSFDKVFHTMPGYAIAKHNMDELREKYDAETKRVETEFNAKYEEFLDGQRTYAKTILEKRQADLRELMEKNIAFKAEATRLLLQAEHDAFAPMKAKVNAE
;
A
#
# COMPACT_ATOMS: atom_id res chain seq x y z
N MET A 1 16.04 -40.18 -10.39
CA MET A 1 17.32 -40.92 -10.59
C MET A 1 18.45 -40.05 -10.07
N LYS A 2 19.29 -40.69 -9.21
CA LYS A 2 20.66 -40.33 -8.75
C LYS A 2 20.72 -39.08 -7.84
N LYS A 3 20.75 -39.15 -6.49
CA LYS A 3 21.67 -39.77 -5.51
C LYS A 3 23.13 -39.41 -5.76
N ASN A 4 23.71 -38.60 -4.84
CA ASN A 4 25.08 -38.70 -4.27
C ASN A 4 25.13 -37.62 -3.15
N LEU A 5 25.22 -37.85 -1.99
CA LEU A 5 25.87 -38.57 -0.88
C LEU A 5 27.40 -38.71 -1.04
N LEU A 6 28.16 -37.96 -0.22
CA LEU A 6 29.50 -38.33 0.28
C LEU A 6 29.98 -37.32 1.33
N PHE A 7 30.02 -37.72 2.59
CA PHE A 7 31.16 -38.08 3.47
C PHE A 7 32.02 -36.90 3.91
N LEU A 8 31.91 -36.48 5.20
CA LEU A 8 32.56 -36.97 6.40
C LEU A 8 34.11 -36.93 6.34
N ALA A 9 34.72 -36.02 7.10
CA ALA A 9 36.02 -36.22 7.71
C ALA A 9 36.17 -35.48 9.03
N PHE A 10 36.22 -36.26 10.05
CA PHE A 10 36.57 -35.96 11.44
C PHE A 10 38.10 -35.88 11.52
N ALA A 11 38.65 -34.84 12.14
CA ALA A 11 40.02 -34.84 12.60
C ALA A 11 40.11 -34.23 14.00
N LEU A 12 40.16 -35.10 14.95
CA LEU A 12 40.60 -34.88 16.34
C LEU A 12 42.12 -34.75 16.32
N ILE A 13 42.63 -33.64 16.85
CA ILE A 13 44.04 -33.55 17.29
C ILE A 13 44.06 -33.07 18.74
N SER A 14 44.31 -34.03 19.59
CA SER A 14 44.73 -33.83 20.98
C SER A 14 46.25 -33.61 21.00
N LEU A 15 46.72 -32.62 21.72
CA LEU A 15 48.12 -32.62 22.21
C LEU A 15 48.29 -31.62 23.36
N THR A 16 48.34 -32.15 24.53
CA THR A 16 49.45 -32.18 25.54
C THR A 16 49.96 -30.85 26.07
N VAL A 17 49.68 -30.75 27.32
CA VAL A 17 50.25 -29.85 28.36
C VAL A 17 51.78 -29.94 28.38
N SER A 18 52.44 -28.80 28.40
CA SER A 18 53.78 -28.64 29.00
C SER A 18 53.81 -27.36 29.79
N ALA A 19 53.86 -27.52 31.09
CA ALA A 19 54.14 -26.47 32.05
C ALA A 19 55.60 -26.11 32.01
N GLN A 20 55.90 -24.84 31.80
CA GLN A 20 57.19 -24.25 32.25
C GLN A 20 56.94 -22.89 32.84
N HIS A 21 57.19 -22.81 34.14
CA HIS A 21 57.32 -21.58 34.91
C HIS A 21 58.58 -20.80 34.48
N THR A 22 58.36 -19.61 34.00
CA THR A 22 59.32 -18.52 34.17
C THR A 22 58.57 -17.19 34.15
N THR A 23 58.54 -16.53 35.30
CA THR A 23 58.07 -15.16 35.44
C THR A 23 59.09 -14.20 34.83
N PRO A 24 58.73 -13.28 34.00
CA PRO A 24 59.09 -11.89 34.19
C PRO A 24 57.87 -10.94 34.01
N ALA A 25 57.95 -9.87 34.74
CA ALA A 25 57.10 -8.72 34.86
C ALA A 25 56.12 -8.49 33.67
N ALA A 26 54.85 -8.78 33.89
CA ALA A 26 53.80 -8.41 32.99
C ALA A 26 53.66 -6.88 32.97
N LYS A 27 53.99 -6.28 31.84
CA LYS A 27 53.46 -4.98 31.45
C LYS A 27 51.94 -5.14 31.38
N VAL A 28 51.26 -4.51 32.32
CA VAL A 28 49.81 -4.34 32.25
C VAL A 28 49.56 -3.51 30.99
N GLN A 29 49.25 -4.19 29.89
CA GLN A 29 48.57 -3.57 28.77
C GLN A 29 47.20 -3.18 29.29
N GLN A 30 47.02 -1.92 29.60
CA GLN A 30 45.69 -1.31 29.72
C GLN A 30 45.00 -1.54 28.40
N GLN A 31 44.21 -2.58 28.38
CA GLN A 31 43.21 -2.77 27.35
C GLN A 31 42.29 -1.55 27.45
N GLN A 32 42.48 -0.57 26.57
CA GLN A 32 41.54 0.51 26.36
C GLN A 32 40.22 -0.17 26.01
N ILE A 33 39.35 -0.22 27.01
CA ILE A 33 37.92 -0.51 26.75
C ILE A 33 37.50 0.62 25.81
N ALA A 34 37.34 0.28 24.55
CA ALA A 34 36.69 1.19 23.60
C ALA A 34 35.32 1.50 24.20
N VAL A 35 35.21 2.67 24.77
CA VAL A 35 33.91 3.21 25.21
C VAL A 35 33.07 3.28 23.95
N SER A 36 32.21 2.29 23.78
CA SER A 36 31.24 2.32 22.72
C SER A 36 30.47 3.63 22.85
N ALA A 37 30.54 4.44 21.80
CA ALA A 37 29.80 5.69 21.74
C ALA A 37 28.32 5.41 22.13
N PRO A 38 27.72 6.26 22.97
CA PRO A 38 26.35 6.04 23.39
C PRO A 38 25.48 5.97 22.13
N LEU A 39 24.74 4.85 21.99
CA LEU A 39 23.78 4.69 20.94
C LEU A 39 22.65 5.70 21.19
N HIS A 40 22.55 6.68 20.30
CA HIS A 40 21.46 7.65 20.31
C HIS A 40 20.27 7.06 19.53
N PHE A 41 19.19 6.77 20.25
CA PHE A 41 17.94 6.35 19.64
C PHE A 41 17.04 7.57 19.47
N GLY A 42 16.56 7.77 18.25
CA GLY A 42 15.51 8.73 17.93
C GLY A 42 14.21 8.01 17.62
N TYR A 43 13.10 8.66 17.86
CA TYR A 43 11.79 8.24 17.37
C TYR A 43 11.10 9.43 16.71
N PHE A 44 10.32 9.13 15.69
CA PHE A 44 9.52 10.14 15.01
C PHE A 44 8.10 9.61 14.73
N SER A 45 7.15 10.54 14.59
CA SER A 45 5.81 10.16 14.14
C SER A 45 5.80 10.06 12.62
N PHE A 46 5.54 8.86 12.10
CA PHE A 46 5.41 8.62 10.66
C PHE A 46 4.44 9.64 10.03
N ASP A 47 3.25 9.82 10.61
CA ASP A 47 2.24 10.73 10.09
C ASP A 47 2.72 12.18 10.01
N LYS A 48 3.41 12.65 11.05
CA LYS A 48 3.94 14.02 11.05
C LYS A 48 4.97 14.21 9.93
N VAL A 49 5.92 13.28 9.80
CA VAL A 49 6.95 13.35 8.76
C VAL A 49 6.30 13.26 7.39
N PHE A 50 5.42 12.28 7.17
CA PHE A 50 4.73 12.06 5.91
C PHE A 50 3.96 13.29 5.43
N HIS A 51 3.19 13.95 6.31
CA HIS A 51 2.44 15.15 5.96
C HIS A 51 3.30 16.38 5.68
N THR A 52 4.53 16.42 6.19
CA THR A 52 5.48 17.52 5.92
C THR A 52 6.38 17.27 4.71
N MET A 53 6.28 16.09 4.08
CA MET A 53 7.11 15.75 2.93
C MET A 53 6.87 16.70 1.75
N PRO A 54 7.94 17.09 1.05
CA PRO A 54 7.79 17.82 -0.21
C PRO A 54 6.91 17.04 -1.18
N GLY A 55 5.91 17.70 -1.74
CA GLY A 55 4.96 17.10 -2.67
C GLY A 55 3.68 16.53 -2.04
N TYR A 56 3.62 16.30 -0.72
CA TYR A 56 2.40 15.80 -0.08
C TYR A 56 1.19 16.71 -0.34
N ALA A 57 1.33 18.01 -0.14
CA ALA A 57 0.24 18.97 -0.35
C ALA A 57 -0.26 18.97 -1.80
N ILE A 58 0.65 18.85 -2.78
CA ILE A 58 0.30 18.77 -4.19
C ILE A 58 -0.42 17.47 -4.49
N ALA A 59 0.12 16.34 -4.03
CA ALA A 59 -0.50 15.03 -4.23
C ALA A 59 -1.90 14.98 -3.61
N LYS A 60 -2.05 15.51 -2.39
CA LYS A 60 -3.36 15.61 -1.72
C LYS A 60 -4.34 16.47 -2.52
N HIS A 61 -3.92 17.66 -2.97
CA HIS A 61 -4.76 18.54 -3.77
C HIS A 61 -5.24 17.85 -5.05
N ASN A 62 -4.34 17.22 -5.80
CA ASN A 62 -4.68 16.50 -7.02
C ASN A 62 -5.66 15.34 -6.75
N MET A 63 -5.50 14.65 -5.62
CA MET A 63 -6.43 13.58 -5.21
C MET A 63 -7.79 14.12 -4.83
N ASP A 64 -7.86 15.25 -4.12
CA ASP A 64 -9.12 15.89 -3.77
C ASP A 64 -9.87 16.37 -5.03
N GLU A 65 -9.18 17.00 -5.99
CA GLU A 65 -9.78 17.36 -7.29
C GLU A 65 -10.28 16.14 -8.09
N LEU A 66 -9.49 15.06 -8.10
CA LEU A 66 -9.90 13.83 -8.78
C LEU A 66 -11.16 13.23 -8.16
N ARG A 67 -11.24 13.24 -6.82
CA ARG A 67 -12.40 12.78 -6.06
C ARG A 67 -13.65 13.60 -6.38
N GLU A 68 -13.52 14.94 -6.38
CA GLU A 68 -14.62 15.83 -6.76
C GLU A 68 -15.15 15.56 -8.17
N LYS A 69 -14.27 15.29 -9.14
CA LYS A 69 -14.67 14.96 -10.52
C LYS A 69 -15.47 13.66 -10.58
N TYR A 70 -15.04 12.61 -9.88
CA TYR A 70 -15.77 11.34 -9.83
C TYR A 70 -17.10 11.47 -9.07
N ASP A 71 -17.14 12.24 -7.99
CA ASP A 71 -18.37 12.50 -7.23
C ASP A 71 -19.38 13.28 -8.06
N ALA A 72 -18.94 14.31 -8.79
CA ALA A 72 -19.80 15.08 -9.70
C ALA A 72 -20.37 14.20 -10.81
N GLU A 73 -19.54 13.34 -11.43
CA GLU A 73 -20.00 12.42 -12.46
C GLU A 73 -20.95 11.34 -11.91
N THR A 74 -20.67 10.80 -10.73
CA THR A 74 -21.56 9.88 -10.04
C THR A 74 -22.94 10.51 -9.81
N LYS A 75 -22.95 11.74 -9.32
CA LYS A 75 -24.21 12.48 -9.11
C LYS A 75 -24.95 12.74 -10.43
N ARG A 76 -24.23 13.05 -11.51
CA ARG A 76 -24.81 13.25 -12.83
C ARG A 76 -25.50 12.00 -13.34
N VAL A 77 -24.83 10.84 -13.29
CA VAL A 77 -25.41 9.58 -13.78
C VAL A 77 -26.58 9.10 -12.91
N GLU A 78 -26.55 9.35 -11.60
CA GLU A 78 -27.69 9.10 -10.71
C GLU A 78 -28.88 9.98 -11.05
N THR A 79 -28.64 11.26 -11.28
CA THR A 79 -29.70 12.22 -11.66
C THR A 79 -30.33 11.83 -12.99
N GLU A 80 -29.52 11.42 -13.98
CA GLU A 80 -30.02 10.94 -15.27
C GLU A 80 -30.89 9.68 -15.10
N PHE A 81 -30.44 8.72 -14.29
CA PHE A 81 -31.23 7.52 -14.02
C PHE A 81 -32.57 7.86 -13.35
N ASN A 82 -32.55 8.71 -12.32
CA ASN A 82 -33.76 9.09 -11.60
C ASN A 82 -34.78 9.78 -12.53
N ALA A 83 -34.32 10.71 -13.37
CA ALA A 83 -35.19 11.39 -14.33
C ALA A 83 -35.84 10.41 -15.32
N LYS A 84 -35.08 9.44 -15.85
CA LYS A 84 -35.61 8.40 -16.75
C LYS A 84 -36.56 7.43 -16.03
N TYR A 85 -36.25 7.15 -14.77
CA TYR A 85 -37.12 6.30 -13.95
C TYR A 85 -38.47 6.99 -13.63
N GLU A 86 -38.45 8.27 -13.28
CA GLU A 86 -39.65 9.08 -13.08
C GLU A 86 -40.47 9.15 -14.37
N GLU A 87 -39.87 9.45 -15.53
CA GLU A 87 -40.55 9.43 -16.84
C GLU A 87 -41.20 8.08 -17.12
N PHE A 88 -40.53 6.98 -16.79
CA PHE A 88 -41.07 5.64 -16.92
C PHE A 88 -42.29 5.43 -16.02
N LEU A 89 -42.23 5.82 -14.75
CA LEU A 89 -43.34 5.67 -13.79
C LEU A 89 -44.58 6.44 -14.24
N ASP A 90 -44.39 7.65 -14.75
CA ASP A 90 -45.53 8.49 -15.24
C ASP A 90 -46.19 7.92 -16.47
N GLY A 91 -45.38 7.36 -17.40
CA GLY A 91 -45.86 6.84 -18.66
C GLY A 91 -46.29 5.37 -18.67
N GLN A 92 -45.90 4.57 -17.69
CA GLN A 92 -46.02 3.10 -17.74
C GLN A 92 -47.43 2.57 -17.98
N ARG A 93 -48.49 3.33 -17.56
CA ARG A 93 -49.88 2.94 -17.74
C ARG A 93 -50.39 3.19 -19.14
N THR A 94 -49.73 4.03 -19.90
CA THR A 94 -50.14 4.47 -21.24
C THR A 94 -49.31 3.83 -22.34
N TYR A 95 -48.18 3.24 -22.01
CA TYR A 95 -47.27 2.63 -22.98
C TYR A 95 -47.85 1.34 -23.56
N ALA A 96 -47.70 1.17 -24.86
CA ALA A 96 -47.89 -0.13 -25.49
C ALA A 96 -46.90 -1.14 -24.92
N LYS A 97 -47.31 -2.41 -24.88
CA LYS A 97 -46.49 -3.48 -24.24
C LYS A 97 -45.03 -3.51 -24.71
N THR A 98 -44.78 -3.40 -26.00
CA THR A 98 -43.43 -3.41 -26.58
C THR A 98 -42.60 -2.21 -26.15
N ILE A 99 -43.22 -1.03 -25.99
CA ILE A 99 -42.55 0.18 -25.49
C ILE A 99 -42.22 0.03 -23.99
N LEU A 100 -43.18 -0.53 -23.22
CA LEU A 100 -42.97 -0.78 -21.79
C LEU A 100 -41.77 -1.71 -21.58
N GLU A 101 -41.74 -2.85 -22.29
CA GLU A 101 -40.62 -3.82 -22.19
C GLU A 101 -39.27 -3.18 -22.57
N LYS A 102 -39.25 -2.38 -23.66
CA LYS A 102 -38.05 -1.67 -24.07
C LYS A 102 -37.56 -0.68 -22.99
N ARG A 103 -38.47 0.15 -22.47
CA ARG A 103 -38.14 1.14 -21.43
C ARG A 103 -37.63 0.48 -20.16
N GLN A 104 -38.21 -0.67 -19.76
CA GLN A 104 -37.71 -1.46 -18.64
C GLN A 104 -36.29 -2.01 -18.89
N ALA A 105 -36.01 -2.46 -20.11
CA ALA A 105 -34.68 -2.94 -20.49
C ALA A 105 -33.64 -1.80 -20.47
N ASP A 106 -34.01 -0.63 -21.04
CA ASP A 106 -33.15 0.55 -21.08
C ASP A 106 -32.80 1.04 -19.65
N LEU A 107 -33.76 1.05 -18.72
CA LEU A 107 -33.53 1.41 -17.33
C LEU A 107 -32.64 0.41 -16.62
N ARG A 108 -32.79 -0.88 -16.86
CA ARG A 108 -31.94 -1.92 -16.28
C ARG A 108 -30.50 -1.76 -16.77
N GLU A 109 -30.33 -1.58 -18.08
CA GLU A 109 -28.99 -1.34 -18.66
C GLU A 109 -28.35 -0.09 -18.07
N LEU A 110 -29.09 1.00 -17.91
CA LEU A 110 -28.57 2.24 -17.32
C LEU A 110 -28.17 2.03 -15.85
N MET A 111 -28.98 1.29 -15.08
CA MET A 111 -28.65 0.95 -13.70
C MET A 111 -27.36 0.12 -13.60
N GLU A 112 -27.22 -0.90 -14.47
CA GLU A 112 -26.03 -1.74 -14.52
C GLU A 112 -24.77 -0.91 -14.87
N LYS A 113 -24.87 -0.01 -15.84
CA LYS A 113 -23.80 0.93 -16.20
C LYS A 113 -23.41 1.85 -15.02
N ASN A 114 -24.39 2.36 -14.28
CA ASN A 114 -24.12 3.22 -13.12
C ASN A 114 -23.43 2.45 -12.00
N ILE A 115 -23.82 1.21 -11.74
CA ILE A 115 -23.17 0.34 -10.76
C ILE A 115 -21.73 0.05 -11.19
N ALA A 116 -21.51 -0.31 -12.44
CA ALA A 116 -20.19 -0.57 -12.98
C ALA A 116 -19.28 0.68 -12.93
N PHE A 117 -19.82 1.85 -13.30
CA PHE A 117 -19.11 3.12 -13.20
C PHE A 117 -18.65 3.43 -11.77
N LYS A 118 -19.55 3.30 -10.78
CA LYS A 118 -19.21 3.55 -9.36
C LYS A 118 -18.12 2.61 -8.86
N ALA A 119 -18.20 1.33 -9.21
CA ALA A 119 -17.19 0.35 -8.83
C ALA A 119 -15.82 0.68 -9.45
N GLU A 120 -15.81 1.05 -10.73
CA GLU A 120 -14.58 1.41 -11.44
C GLU A 120 -14.01 2.75 -10.93
N ALA A 121 -14.84 3.76 -10.67
CA ALA A 121 -14.43 5.02 -10.06
C ALA A 121 -13.74 4.79 -8.70
N THR A 122 -14.32 3.94 -7.84
CA THR A 122 -13.72 3.57 -6.56
C THR A 122 -12.37 2.90 -6.75
N ARG A 123 -12.26 1.94 -7.67
CA ARG A 123 -11.01 1.23 -7.98
C ARG A 123 -9.93 2.20 -8.46
N LEU A 124 -10.27 3.10 -9.37
CA LEU A 124 -9.35 4.08 -9.94
C LEU A 124 -8.89 5.11 -8.90
N LEU A 125 -9.77 5.56 -8.02
CA LEU A 125 -9.41 6.46 -6.92
C LEU A 125 -8.44 5.80 -5.94
N LEU A 126 -8.66 4.54 -5.56
CA LEU A 126 -7.74 3.80 -4.71
C LEU A 126 -6.37 3.60 -5.36
N GLN A 127 -6.36 3.28 -6.67
CA GLN A 127 -5.12 3.15 -7.43
C GLN A 127 -4.37 4.48 -7.49
N ALA A 128 -5.04 5.57 -7.82
CA ALA A 128 -4.45 6.90 -7.90
C ALA A 128 -3.89 7.36 -6.54
N GLU A 129 -4.61 7.09 -5.45
CA GLU A 129 -4.15 7.38 -4.08
C GLU A 129 -2.88 6.59 -3.74
N HIS A 130 -2.87 5.30 -4.06
CA HIS A 130 -1.68 4.46 -3.89
C HIS A 130 -0.50 5.04 -4.67
N ASP A 131 -0.68 5.33 -5.95
CA ASP A 131 0.39 5.79 -6.84
C ASP A 131 0.91 7.18 -6.44
N ALA A 132 0.02 8.06 -5.97
CA ALA A 132 0.39 9.39 -5.50
C ALA A 132 1.23 9.37 -4.22
N PHE A 133 0.95 8.45 -3.30
CA PHE A 133 1.56 8.46 -1.97
C PHE A 133 2.61 7.36 -1.75
N ALA A 134 2.63 6.28 -2.52
CA ALA A 134 3.58 5.17 -2.35
C ALA A 134 5.05 5.62 -2.37
N PRO A 135 5.51 6.50 -3.29
CA PRO A 135 6.89 6.95 -3.32
C PRO A 135 7.30 7.72 -2.05
N MET A 136 6.37 8.48 -1.48
CA MET A 136 6.61 9.23 -0.24
C MET A 136 6.66 8.31 0.97
N LYS A 137 5.72 7.35 1.07
CA LYS A 137 5.70 6.33 2.11
C LYS A 137 6.99 5.49 2.10
N ALA A 138 7.46 5.12 0.90
CA ALA A 138 8.70 4.37 0.75
C ALA A 138 9.94 5.14 1.28
N LYS A 139 10.00 6.46 1.06
CA LYS A 139 11.10 7.29 1.58
C LYS A 139 11.09 7.36 3.10
N VAL A 140 9.93 7.54 3.74
CA VAL A 140 9.84 7.57 5.21
C VAL A 140 10.21 6.23 5.84
N ASN A 141 9.94 5.12 5.17
CA ASN A 141 10.27 3.78 5.66
C ASN A 141 11.74 3.37 5.44
N ALA A 142 12.48 4.09 4.59
CA ALA A 142 13.87 3.78 4.27
C ALA A 142 14.89 4.47 5.20
N GLU A 143 14.46 5.44 5.99
CA GLU A 143 15.25 6.18 7.00
C GLU A 143 15.02 5.59 8.40
#